data_1b91e89e85f2bd71e4572682704aa59e
#
_entry.id   1b91e89e85f2bd71e4572682704aa59e
#
_cell.length_a   1.000
_cell.length_b   1.000
_cell.length_c   1.000
_cell.angle_alpha   90.00
_cell.angle_beta   90.00
_cell.angle_gamma   90.00
#
_symmetry.space_group_name_H-M   'P 1'
#
loop_
_entity.id
_entity.type
_entity.pdbx_description
1 polymer ?
#
loop_
_entity_poly.entity_id
_entity_poly.type
_entity_poly.pdbx_seq_one_letter_code
_entity_poly.pdbx_strand_id
1 'polypeptide(L)'
;EIHERLVGSEMCIRDSSESVLKVFVDLYNKGLIYRGVRMVNWDPKALTALSDEEVIYKEEHSKLYYLKYMVEGDPEGRYAVVATTRPETIMGDTAMCINPNDPKNTWLKGKKVIVPLVGRVIPVIEDDYVDIEFGTGCLKVTPAHDVNDYMLGEKYNLPSIDIFNDNGTLSEAAGLYIGMDLSLIHISEPTRRS
;
A
#
# COMPACT_ATOMS: atom_id res chain seq x y z
N GLU A 1 -36.09 44.59 1.34
CA GLU A 1 -34.76 44.68 2.01
C GLU A 1 -33.99 43.36 2.05
N ILE A 2 -34.68 42.20 2.14
CA ILE A 2 -34.02 40.87 2.14
C ILE A 2 -33.47 40.48 0.75
N HIS A 3 -34.18 40.87 -0.30
CA HIS A 3 -33.75 40.56 -1.70
C HIS A 3 -32.49 41.32 -2.16
N GLU A 4 -32.29 42.55 -1.75
CA GLU A 4 -31.07 43.29 -2.12
C GLU A 4 -29.80 42.74 -1.46
N ARG A 5 -29.89 42.17 -0.25
CA ARG A 5 -28.74 41.54 0.42
C ARG A 5 -28.33 40.21 -0.24
N LEU A 6 -29.29 39.46 -0.78
CA LEU A 6 -29.01 38.19 -1.48
C LEU A 6 -28.35 38.43 -2.83
N VAL A 7 -28.73 39.47 -3.58
CA VAL A 7 -28.12 39.84 -4.87
C VAL A 7 -26.66 40.25 -4.70
N GLY A 8 -26.34 41.04 -3.65
CA GLY A 8 -24.95 41.41 -3.35
C GLY A 8 -24.06 40.19 -2.94
N SER A 9 -24.60 39.22 -2.24
CA SER A 9 -23.86 37.99 -1.88
C SER A 9 -23.63 37.08 -3.07
N GLU A 10 -24.56 36.95 -4.01
CA GLU A 10 -24.37 36.18 -5.24
C GLU A 10 -23.28 36.79 -6.16
N MET A 11 -23.23 38.12 -6.31
CA MET A 11 -22.17 38.79 -7.06
C MET A 11 -20.79 38.52 -6.43
N CYS A 12 -20.65 38.67 -5.11
CA CYS A 12 -19.39 38.38 -4.43
C CYS A 12 -18.95 36.90 -4.59
N ILE A 13 -19.90 35.96 -4.54
CA ILE A 13 -19.61 34.53 -4.77
C ILE A 13 -19.13 34.28 -6.19
N ARG A 14 -19.75 34.89 -7.18
CA ARG A 14 -19.37 34.72 -8.60
C ARG A 14 -17.98 35.26 -8.88
N ASP A 15 -17.70 36.49 -8.44
CA ASP A 15 -16.39 37.13 -8.64
C ASP A 15 -15.27 36.37 -7.92
N SER A 16 -15.54 35.89 -6.71
CA SER A 16 -14.62 35.05 -5.97
C SER A 16 -14.37 33.72 -6.69
N SER A 17 -15.42 33.09 -7.23
CA SER A 17 -15.34 31.83 -7.98
C SER A 17 -14.51 32.00 -9.25
N GLU A 18 -14.71 33.07 -10.01
CA GLU A 18 -13.92 33.37 -11.23
C GLU A 18 -12.43 33.58 -10.91
N SER A 19 -12.15 34.29 -9.82
CA SER A 19 -10.78 34.54 -9.37
C SER A 19 -10.08 33.26 -8.96
N VAL A 20 -10.77 32.38 -8.22
CA VAL A 20 -10.23 31.06 -7.80
C VAL A 20 -9.98 30.19 -9.03
N LEU A 21 -10.91 30.10 -9.95
CA LEU A 21 -10.76 29.32 -11.17
C LEU A 21 -9.58 29.81 -12.03
N LYS A 22 -9.41 31.13 -12.14
CA LYS A 22 -8.28 31.72 -12.86
C LYS A 22 -6.94 31.32 -12.23
N VAL A 23 -6.82 31.47 -10.92
CA VAL A 23 -5.61 31.08 -10.19
C VAL A 23 -5.34 29.57 -10.34
N PHE A 24 -6.37 28.74 -10.25
CA PHE A 24 -6.23 27.29 -10.44
C PHE A 24 -5.69 26.96 -11.85
N VAL A 25 -6.26 27.57 -12.89
CA VAL A 25 -5.81 27.37 -14.28
C VAL A 25 -4.38 27.89 -14.49
N ASP A 26 -4.04 29.04 -13.89
CA ASP A 26 -2.69 29.59 -13.98
C ASP A 26 -1.65 28.67 -13.31
N LEU A 27 -1.99 28.07 -12.16
CA LEU A 27 -1.14 27.11 -11.45
C LEU A 27 -0.99 25.79 -12.23
N TYR A 28 -2.08 25.32 -12.85
CA TYR A 28 -2.05 24.15 -13.71
C TYR A 28 -1.15 24.37 -14.94
N ASN A 29 -1.28 25.51 -15.62
CA ASN A 29 -0.46 25.85 -16.78
C ASN A 29 1.03 26.02 -16.42
N LYS A 30 1.34 26.39 -15.18
CA LYS A 30 2.71 26.46 -14.65
C LYS A 30 3.25 25.10 -14.20
N GLY A 31 2.46 24.03 -14.30
CA GLY A 31 2.85 22.67 -13.86
C GLY A 31 2.92 22.49 -12.34
N LEU A 32 2.40 23.44 -11.54
CA LEU A 32 2.37 23.38 -10.10
C LEU A 32 1.21 22.54 -9.55
N ILE A 33 0.18 22.35 -10.36
CA ILE A 33 -0.96 21.47 -10.09
C ILE A 33 -0.96 20.36 -11.13
N TYR A 34 -1.02 19.12 -10.67
CA TYR A 34 -1.10 17.95 -11.54
C TYR A 34 -2.06 16.90 -10.94
N ARG A 35 -2.57 16.01 -11.78
CA ARG A 35 -3.36 14.87 -11.35
C ARG A 35 -2.41 13.69 -11.06
N GLY A 36 -2.45 13.17 -9.85
CA GLY A 36 -1.63 12.03 -9.44
C GLY A 36 -2.36 11.15 -8.45
N VAL A 37 -1.79 9.97 -8.20
CA VAL A 37 -2.23 9.04 -7.16
C VAL A 37 -1.30 9.18 -5.97
N ARG A 38 -1.86 9.26 -4.77
CA ARG A 38 -1.10 9.30 -3.52
C ARG A 38 -1.74 8.39 -2.48
N MET A 39 -0.93 7.88 -1.57
CA MET A 39 -1.41 7.18 -0.40
C MET A 39 -2.17 8.15 0.52
N VAL A 40 -3.32 7.73 0.99
CA VAL A 40 -4.17 8.48 1.93
C VAL A 40 -4.69 7.53 3.01
N ASN A 41 -4.99 8.07 4.20
CA ASN A 41 -5.76 7.34 5.19
C ASN A 41 -7.22 7.26 4.71
N TRP A 42 -7.79 6.08 4.69
CA TRP A 42 -9.13 5.83 4.15
C TRP A 42 -10.03 5.18 5.18
N ASP A 43 -11.23 5.71 5.38
CA ASP A 43 -12.28 5.09 6.19
C ASP A 43 -13.25 4.30 5.29
N PRO A 44 -13.20 2.95 5.32
CA PRO A 44 -14.05 2.13 4.47
C PRO A 44 -15.54 2.15 4.87
N LYS A 45 -15.85 2.61 6.08
CA LYS A 45 -17.24 2.74 6.54
C LYS A 45 -17.86 4.05 6.11
N ALA A 46 -17.12 5.15 6.22
CA ALA A 46 -17.55 6.47 5.79
C ALA A 46 -17.34 6.71 4.29
N LEU A 47 -16.54 5.86 3.62
CA LEU A 47 -16.14 5.97 2.21
C LEU A 47 -15.49 7.33 1.91
N THR A 48 -14.56 7.74 2.76
CA THR A 48 -13.88 9.02 2.64
C THR A 48 -12.41 8.94 3.06
N ALA A 49 -11.59 9.82 2.49
CA ALA A 49 -10.23 10.03 2.97
C ALA A 49 -10.25 10.81 4.30
N LEU A 50 -9.30 10.49 5.16
CA LEU A 50 -9.08 11.13 6.45
C LEU A 50 -7.81 11.97 6.40
N SER A 51 -7.81 13.12 7.08
CA SER A 51 -6.58 13.89 7.32
C SER A 51 -5.73 13.23 8.39
N ASP A 52 -4.43 13.56 8.41
CA ASP A 52 -3.51 12.98 9.40
C ASP A 52 -3.88 13.36 10.85
N GLU A 53 -4.53 14.51 11.04
CA GLU A 53 -5.01 14.98 12.35
C GLU A 53 -6.23 14.18 12.86
N GLU A 54 -6.97 13.53 11.96
CA GLU A 54 -8.14 12.71 12.33
C GLU A 54 -7.74 11.29 12.71
N VAL A 55 -6.50 10.88 12.41
CA VAL A 55 -6.01 9.52 12.70
C VAL A 55 -5.60 9.39 14.15
N ILE A 56 -6.24 8.48 14.87
CA ILE A 56 -5.91 8.17 16.26
C ILE A 56 -5.09 6.88 16.31
N TYR A 57 -3.83 7.00 16.70
CA TYR A 57 -2.95 5.84 16.86
C TYR A 57 -3.24 5.16 18.21
N LYS A 58 -3.45 3.85 18.16
CA LYS A 58 -3.61 2.99 19.35
C LYS A 58 -2.59 1.86 19.31
N GLU A 59 -1.99 1.58 20.46
CA GLU A 59 -1.16 0.40 20.60
C GLU A 59 -2.06 -0.85 20.71
N GLU A 60 -1.82 -1.81 19.84
CA GLU A 60 -2.50 -3.11 19.86
C GLU A 60 -1.48 -4.24 19.88
N HIS A 61 -1.79 -5.29 20.65
CA HIS A 61 -1.00 -6.51 20.66
C HIS A 61 -1.25 -7.28 19.35
N SER A 62 -0.30 -7.19 18.43
CA SER A 62 -0.33 -7.91 17.16
C SER A 62 0.54 -9.15 17.20
N LYS A 63 0.29 -10.09 16.29
CA LYS A 63 1.12 -11.27 16.06
C LYS A 63 2.07 -11.03 14.90
N LEU A 64 3.28 -11.54 15.00
CA LEU A 64 4.22 -11.55 13.90
C LEU A 64 4.09 -12.89 13.16
N TYR A 65 3.76 -12.82 11.87
CA TYR A 65 3.56 -13.97 11.00
C TYR A 65 4.81 -14.18 10.15
N TYR A 66 5.23 -15.44 10.03
CA TYR A 66 6.37 -15.84 9.22
C TYR A 66 5.88 -16.56 7.97
N LEU A 67 6.11 -15.95 6.83
CA LEU A 67 5.65 -16.43 5.53
C LEU A 67 6.82 -16.93 4.68
N LYS A 68 6.65 -18.08 4.02
CA LYS A 68 7.66 -18.69 3.16
C LYS A 68 7.41 -18.34 1.70
N TYR A 69 8.36 -17.67 1.07
CA TYR A 69 8.37 -17.35 -0.36
C TYR A 69 9.36 -18.28 -1.06
N MET A 70 8.85 -19.19 -1.87
CA MET A 70 9.69 -20.12 -2.64
C MET A 70 10.49 -19.35 -3.68
N VAL A 71 11.77 -19.71 -3.85
CA VAL A 71 12.60 -19.11 -4.90
C VAL A 71 12.27 -19.75 -6.23
N GLU A 72 12.01 -18.91 -7.25
CA GLU A 72 11.68 -19.38 -8.58
C GLU A 72 12.85 -20.14 -9.21
N GLY A 73 12.58 -21.34 -9.72
CA GLY A 73 13.58 -22.13 -10.45
C GLY A 73 14.75 -22.66 -9.62
N ASP A 74 14.65 -22.62 -8.29
CA ASP A 74 15.70 -23.18 -7.42
C ASP A 74 15.57 -24.71 -7.35
N PRO A 75 16.57 -25.47 -7.81
CA PRO A 75 16.53 -26.93 -7.81
C PRO A 75 16.51 -27.55 -6.41
N GLU A 76 16.97 -26.80 -5.41
CA GLU A 76 17.00 -27.23 -4.01
C GLU A 76 15.68 -26.90 -3.28
N GLY A 77 14.75 -26.19 -3.92
CA GLY A 77 13.47 -25.79 -3.32
C GLY A 77 13.64 -24.84 -2.14
N ARG A 78 14.68 -24.00 -2.13
CA ARG A 78 14.92 -23.03 -1.05
C ARG A 78 13.83 -21.97 -1.02
N TYR A 79 13.63 -21.39 0.15
CA TYR A 79 12.65 -20.35 0.38
C TYR A 79 13.24 -19.20 1.21
N ALA A 80 12.77 -18.00 0.96
CA ALA A 80 12.96 -16.85 1.85
C ALA A 80 11.84 -16.80 2.89
N VAL A 81 12.15 -16.32 4.10
CA VAL A 81 11.14 -16.14 5.15
C VAL A 81 10.97 -14.65 5.38
N VAL A 82 9.74 -14.19 5.27
CA VAL A 82 9.34 -12.80 5.57
C VAL A 82 8.58 -12.77 6.89
N ALA A 83 8.92 -11.84 7.78
CA ALA A 83 8.17 -11.55 8.98
C ALA A 83 7.26 -10.35 8.76
N THR A 84 5.96 -10.48 9.00
CA THR A 84 4.98 -9.41 8.81
C THR A 84 3.91 -9.41 9.90
N THR A 85 3.43 -8.24 10.26
CA THR A 85 2.25 -8.06 11.13
C THR A 85 0.94 -7.99 10.33
N ARG A 86 1.03 -7.84 8.98
CA ARG A 86 -0.11 -7.68 8.07
C ARG A 86 -0.11 -8.76 6.98
N PRO A 87 -0.40 -10.02 7.33
CA PRO A 87 -0.41 -11.11 6.36
C PRO A 87 -1.50 -10.97 5.29
N GLU A 88 -2.58 -10.24 5.59
CA GLU A 88 -3.70 -10.00 4.69
C GLU A 88 -3.32 -9.27 3.40
N THR A 89 -2.24 -8.48 3.42
CA THR A 89 -1.80 -7.70 2.25
C THR A 89 -0.92 -8.49 1.28
N ILE A 90 -0.58 -9.75 1.60
CA ILE A 90 0.33 -10.59 0.79
C ILE A 90 -0.11 -10.71 -0.68
N MET A 91 -1.40 -10.70 -0.93
CA MET A 91 -1.96 -10.81 -2.28
C MET A 91 -1.62 -9.62 -3.18
N GLY A 92 -1.25 -8.47 -2.58
CA GLY A 92 -0.80 -7.26 -3.25
C GLY A 92 0.72 -7.11 -3.38
N ASP A 93 1.51 -8.10 -2.94
CA ASP A 93 2.97 -8.01 -2.97
C ASP A 93 3.49 -7.94 -4.41
N THR A 94 4.43 -7.03 -4.65
CA THR A 94 5.03 -6.80 -5.97
C THR A 94 6.55 -6.92 -5.99
N ALA A 95 7.20 -6.92 -4.83
CA ALA A 95 8.61 -7.23 -4.68
C ALA A 95 8.90 -7.79 -3.27
N MET A 96 10.08 -8.39 -3.13
CA MET A 96 10.71 -8.66 -1.84
C MET A 96 11.95 -7.78 -1.74
N CYS A 97 12.15 -7.09 -0.62
CA CYS A 97 13.31 -6.25 -0.38
C CYS A 97 14.25 -6.90 0.61
N ILE A 98 15.55 -6.85 0.34
CA ILE A 98 16.63 -7.30 1.22
C ILE A 98 17.66 -6.19 1.38
N ASN A 99 18.40 -6.18 2.48
CA ASN A 99 19.52 -5.27 2.63
C ASN A 99 20.73 -5.80 1.84
N PRO A 100 21.37 -4.98 0.99
CA PRO A 100 22.54 -5.39 0.20
C PRO A 100 23.74 -5.86 1.06
N ASN A 101 23.82 -5.41 2.31
CA ASN A 101 24.89 -5.72 3.24
C ASN A 101 24.55 -6.88 4.19
N ASP A 102 23.36 -7.50 4.09
CA ASP A 102 22.98 -8.62 4.92
C ASP A 102 23.61 -9.94 4.44
N PRO A 103 24.57 -10.53 5.19
CA PRO A 103 25.22 -11.76 4.80
C PRO A 103 24.27 -12.97 4.75
N LYS A 104 23.16 -12.93 5.50
CA LYS A 104 22.18 -14.05 5.59
C LYS A 104 21.36 -14.18 4.32
N ASN A 105 21.04 -13.04 3.68
CA ASN A 105 20.11 -12.96 2.55
C ASN A 105 20.79 -12.64 1.22
N THR A 106 22.13 -12.48 1.19
CA THR A 106 22.92 -12.20 -0.04
C THR A 106 22.63 -13.20 -1.17
N TRP A 107 22.34 -14.46 -0.84
CA TRP A 107 22.05 -15.50 -1.81
C TRP A 107 20.76 -15.28 -2.61
N LEU A 108 19.89 -14.37 -2.17
CA LEU A 108 18.63 -13.97 -2.85
C LEU A 108 18.86 -12.89 -3.92
N LYS A 109 20.04 -12.27 -3.98
CA LYS A 109 20.33 -11.19 -4.94
C LYS A 109 20.07 -11.62 -6.38
N GLY A 110 19.33 -10.80 -7.11
CA GLY A 110 19.01 -11.03 -8.51
C GLY A 110 18.04 -12.21 -8.77
N LYS A 111 17.51 -12.82 -7.72
CA LYS A 111 16.52 -13.89 -7.84
C LYS A 111 15.10 -13.36 -7.86
N LYS A 112 14.18 -14.25 -8.15
CA LYS A 112 12.75 -14.01 -8.04
C LYS A 112 12.15 -14.99 -7.04
N VAL A 113 11.08 -14.58 -6.39
CA VAL A 113 10.35 -15.40 -5.42
C VAL A 113 8.88 -15.48 -5.78
N ILE A 114 8.23 -16.52 -5.31
CA ILE A 114 6.83 -16.80 -5.57
C ILE A 114 6.03 -16.39 -4.35
N VAL A 115 5.06 -15.49 -4.54
CA VAL A 115 4.14 -15.06 -3.50
C VAL A 115 3.28 -16.25 -3.07
N PRO A 116 3.27 -16.62 -1.78
CA PRO A 116 2.42 -17.69 -1.31
C PRO A 116 0.94 -17.43 -1.63
N LEU A 117 0.15 -18.48 -1.77
CA LEU A 117 -1.29 -18.47 -2.09
C LEU A 117 -1.61 -17.99 -3.50
N VAL A 118 -1.05 -16.89 -3.97
CA VAL A 118 -1.36 -16.28 -5.29
C VAL A 118 -0.51 -16.87 -6.41
N GLY A 119 0.70 -17.37 -6.10
CA GLY A 119 1.61 -17.93 -7.10
C GLY A 119 2.27 -16.90 -8.01
N ARG A 120 2.13 -15.59 -7.72
CA ARG A 120 2.77 -14.53 -8.51
C ARG A 120 4.27 -14.54 -8.29
N VAL A 121 5.02 -14.46 -9.40
CA VAL A 121 6.49 -14.31 -9.36
C VAL A 121 6.84 -12.83 -9.23
N ILE A 122 7.62 -12.49 -8.20
CA ILE A 122 8.05 -11.12 -7.90
C ILE A 122 9.57 -11.05 -7.80
N PRO A 123 10.19 -9.91 -8.18
CA PRO A 123 11.63 -9.71 -8.08
C PRO A 123 12.06 -9.52 -6.61
N VAL A 124 13.32 -9.88 -6.35
CA VAL A 124 14.03 -9.46 -5.14
C VAL A 124 14.79 -8.18 -5.45
N ILE A 125 14.51 -7.11 -4.72
CA ILE A 125 15.16 -5.81 -4.79
C ILE A 125 16.10 -5.61 -3.60
N GLU A 126 17.07 -4.73 -3.73
CA GLU A 126 18.07 -4.45 -2.70
C GLU A 126 17.96 -3.00 -2.25
N ASP A 127 17.72 -2.76 -0.97
CA ASP A 127 17.63 -1.41 -0.40
C ASP A 127 18.12 -1.38 1.05
N ASP A 128 18.84 -0.30 1.41
CA ASP A 128 19.35 -0.06 2.76
C ASP A 128 18.21 0.21 3.78
N TYR A 129 17.00 0.43 3.30
CA TYR A 129 15.81 0.60 4.13
C TYR A 129 15.53 -0.61 5.03
N VAL A 130 15.90 -1.80 4.60
CA VAL A 130 15.66 -3.03 5.36
C VAL A 130 16.68 -3.14 6.50
N ASP A 131 16.18 -3.18 7.74
CA ASP A 131 17.00 -3.41 8.92
C ASP A 131 17.44 -4.88 8.97
N ILE A 132 18.77 -5.10 9.04
CA ILE A 132 19.40 -6.43 9.07
C ILE A 132 19.07 -7.18 10.37
N GLU A 133 18.88 -6.45 11.48
CA GLU A 133 18.64 -7.02 12.80
C GLU A 133 17.16 -7.27 13.07
N PHE A 134 16.28 -6.62 12.33
CA PHE A 134 14.84 -6.78 12.51
C PHE A 134 14.28 -7.99 11.74
N GLY A 135 13.60 -8.87 12.45
CA GLY A 135 12.88 -10.01 11.88
C GLY A 135 13.80 -11.00 11.15
N THR A 136 13.58 -11.20 9.87
CA THR A 136 14.32 -12.13 9.01
C THR A 136 15.31 -11.44 8.07
N GLY A 137 15.34 -10.10 8.05
CA GLY A 137 16.11 -9.32 7.07
C GLY A 137 15.49 -9.34 5.66
N CYS A 138 14.31 -9.93 5.50
CA CYS A 138 13.52 -9.91 4.27
C CYS A 138 12.22 -9.16 4.51
N LEU A 139 11.94 -8.14 3.68
CA LEU A 139 10.73 -7.33 3.73
C LEU A 139 9.88 -7.62 2.48
N LYS A 140 8.59 -7.89 2.68
CA LYS A 140 7.64 -7.89 1.55
C LYS A 140 7.30 -6.45 1.19
N VAL A 141 7.12 -6.15 -0.08
CA VAL A 141 6.81 -4.80 -0.58
C VAL A 141 5.44 -4.79 -1.23
N THR A 142 4.52 -4.04 -0.62
CA THR A 142 3.12 -3.90 -1.04
C THR A 142 2.78 -2.42 -1.26
N PRO A 143 3.16 -1.82 -2.39
CA PRO A 143 3.08 -0.38 -2.61
C PRO A 143 1.68 0.22 -2.47
N ALA A 144 0.62 -0.58 -2.69
CA ALA A 144 -0.76 -0.10 -2.57
C ALA A 144 -1.25 0.05 -1.12
N HIS A 145 -0.57 -0.55 -0.12
CA HIS A 145 -1.14 -0.71 1.23
C HIS A 145 -0.21 -0.29 2.37
N ASP A 146 0.97 0.24 2.06
CA ASP A 146 1.91 0.78 3.03
C ASP A 146 2.65 1.98 2.45
N VAL A 147 2.78 3.06 3.25
CA VAL A 147 3.40 4.32 2.79
C VAL A 147 4.90 4.14 2.49
N ASN A 148 5.61 3.35 3.30
CA ASN A 148 7.03 3.10 3.09
C ASN A 148 7.25 2.19 1.87
N ASP A 149 6.38 1.19 1.71
CA ASP A 149 6.41 0.32 0.54
C ASP A 149 6.05 1.09 -0.74
N TYR A 150 5.18 2.10 -0.64
CA TYR A 150 4.88 3.00 -1.76
C TYR A 150 6.12 3.77 -2.22
N MET A 151 6.92 4.29 -1.28
CA MET A 151 8.18 4.97 -1.61
C MET A 151 9.19 4.03 -2.29
N LEU A 152 9.30 2.79 -1.82
CA LEU A 152 10.10 1.75 -2.49
C LEU A 152 9.52 1.43 -3.88
N GLY A 153 8.20 1.38 -4.02
CA GLY A 153 7.52 1.18 -5.28
C GLY A 153 7.86 2.26 -6.31
N GLU A 154 7.84 3.52 -5.92
CA GLU A 154 8.24 4.65 -6.76
C GLU A 154 9.73 4.56 -7.14
N LYS A 155 10.61 4.30 -6.16
CA LYS A 155 12.06 4.20 -6.37
C LYS A 155 12.46 3.11 -7.37
N TYR A 156 11.80 1.95 -7.31
CA TYR A 156 12.10 0.78 -8.13
C TYR A 156 11.10 0.57 -9.27
N ASN A 157 10.19 1.53 -9.49
CA ASN A 157 9.14 1.46 -10.52
C ASN A 157 8.34 0.14 -10.46
N LEU A 158 7.93 -0.24 -9.25
CA LEU A 158 7.13 -1.44 -9.03
C LEU A 158 5.66 -1.18 -9.34
N PRO A 159 4.91 -2.18 -9.80
CA PRO A 159 3.47 -2.04 -9.95
C PRO A 159 2.79 -1.89 -8.59
N SER A 160 1.75 -1.08 -8.51
CA SER A 160 0.90 -0.95 -7.34
C SER A 160 -0.39 -1.74 -7.59
N ILE A 161 -0.63 -2.78 -6.78
CA ILE A 161 -1.79 -3.66 -6.90
C ILE A 161 -2.69 -3.43 -5.69
N ASP A 162 -3.78 -2.70 -5.91
CA ASP A 162 -4.79 -2.50 -4.88
C ASP A 162 -5.71 -3.71 -4.79
N ILE A 163 -5.66 -4.38 -3.65
CA ILE A 163 -6.43 -5.60 -3.37
C ILE A 163 -7.71 -5.33 -2.58
N PHE A 164 -8.01 -4.06 -2.27
CA PHE A 164 -9.21 -3.69 -1.53
C PHE A 164 -10.18 -2.90 -2.39
N ASN A 165 -11.46 -3.08 -2.10
CA ASN A 165 -12.52 -2.20 -2.54
C ASN A 165 -12.66 -1.03 -1.55
N ASP A 166 -13.32 0.04 -1.97
CA ASP A 166 -13.52 1.23 -1.14
C ASP A 166 -14.19 0.93 0.21
N ASN A 167 -15.00 -0.12 0.28
CA ASN A 167 -15.68 -0.57 1.49
C ASN A 167 -14.86 -1.51 2.40
N GLY A 168 -13.56 -1.71 2.11
CA GLY A 168 -12.66 -2.54 2.90
C GLY A 168 -12.79 -4.06 2.67
N THR A 169 -13.53 -4.48 1.65
CA THR A 169 -13.57 -5.89 1.24
C THR A 169 -12.49 -6.19 0.21
N LEU A 170 -12.09 -7.46 0.08
CA LEU A 170 -11.14 -7.87 -0.95
C LEU A 170 -11.71 -7.74 -2.34
N SER A 171 -10.96 -7.12 -3.24
CA SER A 171 -11.28 -6.92 -4.65
C SER A 171 -10.93 -8.16 -5.49
N GLU A 172 -11.31 -8.14 -6.76
CA GLU A 172 -10.92 -9.18 -7.71
C GLU A 172 -9.40 -9.28 -7.91
N ALA A 173 -8.67 -8.18 -7.71
CA ALA A 173 -7.21 -8.15 -7.80
C ALA A 173 -6.51 -9.00 -6.74
N ALA A 174 -7.18 -9.30 -5.62
CA ALA A 174 -6.68 -10.20 -4.59
C ALA A 174 -6.60 -11.65 -5.07
N GLY A 175 -7.46 -12.06 -6.01
CA GLY A 175 -7.52 -13.42 -6.56
C GLY A 175 -8.12 -14.47 -5.63
N LEU A 176 -8.08 -14.24 -4.32
CA LEU A 176 -8.60 -15.12 -3.27
C LEU A 176 -9.45 -14.31 -2.28
N TYR A 177 -10.41 -14.99 -1.64
CA TYR A 177 -11.29 -14.39 -0.61
C TYR A 177 -12.05 -13.14 -1.08
N ILE A 178 -12.34 -13.03 -2.37
CA ILE A 178 -13.03 -11.89 -2.99
C ILE A 178 -14.34 -11.58 -2.25
N GLY A 179 -14.54 -10.32 -1.90
CA GLY A 179 -15.73 -9.85 -1.17
C GLY A 179 -15.69 -10.09 0.34
N MET A 180 -14.67 -10.76 0.88
CA MET A 180 -14.51 -10.90 2.32
C MET A 180 -13.99 -9.61 2.94
N ASP A 181 -14.52 -9.29 4.12
CA ASP A 181 -14.05 -8.15 4.91
C ASP A 181 -12.65 -8.43 5.47
N LEU A 182 -11.80 -7.41 5.46
CA LEU A 182 -10.41 -7.47 5.93
C LEU A 182 -10.30 -8.01 7.36
N SER A 183 -11.21 -7.62 8.25
CA SER A 183 -11.22 -8.05 9.64
C SER A 183 -11.46 -9.56 9.82
N LEU A 184 -12.11 -10.21 8.85
CA LEU A 184 -12.43 -11.63 8.90
C LEU A 184 -11.27 -12.52 8.42
N ILE A 185 -10.33 -11.99 7.67
CA ILE A 185 -9.20 -12.75 7.13
C ILE A 185 -8.31 -13.26 8.26
N HIS A 186 -8.06 -12.45 9.27
CA HIS A 186 -7.31 -12.85 10.46
C HIS A 186 -7.97 -13.97 11.28
N ILE A 187 -9.30 -14.14 11.15
CA ILE A 187 -10.07 -15.15 11.87
C ILE A 187 -10.17 -16.46 11.08
N SER A 188 -10.18 -16.36 9.74
CA SER A 188 -10.47 -17.48 8.85
C SER A 188 -9.24 -18.25 8.37
N GLU A 189 -8.01 -17.81 8.68
CA GLU A 189 -6.83 -18.61 8.37
C GLU A 189 -6.82 -19.89 9.23
N PRO A 190 -7.10 -21.07 8.62
CA PRO A 190 -6.84 -22.31 9.32
C PRO A 190 -5.32 -22.41 9.48
N THR A 191 -4.85 -22.42 10.70
CA THR A 191 -3.51 -22.87 11.05
C THR A 191 -3.32 -24.28 10.49
N ARG A 192 -2.89 -24.42 9.24
CA ARG A 192 -2.32 -25.68 8.76
C ARG A 192 -0.99 -25.84 9.49
N ARG A 193 -1.06 -26.49 10.65
CA ARG A 193 0.08 -27.17 11.23
C ARG A 193 0.41 -28.33 10.28
N SER A 194 1.52 -28.23 9.62
CA SER A 194 2.24 -29.38 9.08
C SER A 194 3.51 -29.58 9.83
#